data_94563f0ea19eda926a5b3bbaf6910c77
#
_entry.id   94563f0ea19eda926a5b3bbaf6910c77
#
_cell.length_a   1.000
_cell.length_b   1.000
_cell.length_c   1.000
_cell.angle_alpha   90.00
_cell.angle_beta   90.00
_cell.angle_gamma   90.00
#
_symmetry.space_group_name_H-M   'P 1'
#
loop_
_entity.id
_entity.type
_entity.pdbx_description
1 polymer ?
#
loop_
_entity_poly.entity_id
_entity_poly.type
_entity_poly.pdbx_seq_one_letter_code
_entity_poly.pdbx_strand_id
1 'polypeptide(L)'
;MRAIVLFAHGGPEVLELIDLPEVHAGAGQVRIRIHAATVNPTDIMTRNGARAEQQKVDPPPYVPGMEAAGIVEEVGEGVSTGIKVGDSVMALVVPKGSHGAY
;
A
#
# COMPACT_ATOMS: atom_id res chain seq x y z
N MET A 1 6.59 -4.80 -10.37
CA MET A 1 7.09 -4.88 -8.98
C MET A 1 6.39 -6.02 -8.24
N ARG A 2 7.06 -6.59 -7.26
CA ARG A 2 6.49 -7.70 -6.48
C ARG A 2 5.69 -7.18 -5.30
N ALA A 3 4.55 -7.82 -5.05
CA ALA A 3 3.69 -7.48 -3.91
C ALA A 3 3.08 -8.75 -3.31
N ILE A 4 2.81 -8.70 -2.02
CA ILE A 4 1.99 -9.69 -1.33
C ILE A 4 0.54 -9.22 -1.42
N VAL A 5 -0.31 -10.05 -1.97
CA VAL A 5 -1.72 -9.71 -2.21
C VAL A 5 -2.65 -10.83 -1.76
N LEU A 6 -3.94 -10.51 -1.71
CA LEU A 6 -5.00 -11.52 -1.60
C LEU A 6 -6.12 -11.21 -2.60
N PHE A 7 -6.68 -12.28 -3.17
CA PHE A 7 -7.85 -12.18 -4.06
C PHE A 7 -9.14 -12.55 -3.34
N ALA A 8 -9.03 -13.28 -2.26
CA ALA A 8 -10.15 -13.70 -1.43
C ALA A 8 -9.75 -13.65 0.04
N HIS A 9 -10.71 -13.48 0.92
CA HIS A 9 -10.46 -13.47 2.36
C HIS A 9 -10.29 -14.89 2.91
N GLY A 10 -9.49 -15.03 3.94
CA GLY A 10 -9.23 -16.32 4.57
C GLY A 10 -8.07 -16.29 5.55
N GLY A 11 -7.48 -17.45 5.78
CA GLY A 11 -6.28 -17.63 6.59
C GLY A 11 -5.00 -17.19 5.86
N PRO A 12 -3.82 -17.44 6.45
CA PRO A 12 -2.55 -17.06 5.83
C PRO A 12 -2.32 -17.64 4.44
N GLU A 13 -2.96 -18.74 4.10
CA GLU A 13 -2.85 -19.42 2.81
C GLU A 13 -3.38 -18.61 1.63
N VAL A 14 -4.18 -17.57 1.88
CA VAL A 14 -4.70 -16.72 0.80
C VAL A 14 -3.71 -15.65 0.35
N LEU A 15 -2.61 -15.49 1.05
CA LEU A 15 -1.57 -14.53 0.68
C LEU A 15 -0.73 -15.07 -0.47
N GLU A 16 -0.58 -14.27 -1.51
CA GLU A 16 0.17 -14.62 -2.71
C GLU A 16 1.22 -13.56 -3.04
N LEU A 17 2.39 -14.01 -3.48
CA LEU A 17 3.40 -13.11 -4.03
C LEU A 17 3.23 -13.04 -5.54
N ILE A 18 2.89 -11.87 -6.05
CA ILE A 18 2.69 -11.66 -7.49
C ILE A 18 3.44 -10.43 -7.99
N ASP A 19 3.57 -10.34 -9.30
CA ASP A 19 4.01 -9.11 -9.95
C ASP A 19 2.81 -8.22 -10.27
N LEU A 20 2.91 -6.96 -9.85
CA LEU A 20 1.94 -5.92 -10.17
C LEU A 20 2.58 -4.87 -11.09
N PRO A 21 1.76 -4.18 -11.90
CA PRO A 21 2.24 -3.01 -12.63
C PRO A 21 2.84 -1.99 -11.67
N GLU A 22 3.90 -1.31 -12.11
CA GLU A 22 4.49 -0.25 -11.34
C GLU A 22 3.49 0.90 -11.15
N VAL A 23 3.36 1.37 -9.90
CA VAL A 23 2.50 2.51 -9.59
C VAL A 23 3.26 3.82 -9.79
N HIS A 24 2.53 4.88 -10.12
CA HIS A 24 3.06 6.22 -10.29
C HIS A 24 2.34 7.22 -9.40
N ALA A 25 3.05 8.26 -8.98
CA ALA A 25 2.47 9.33 -8.19
C ALA A 25 1.53 10.17 -9.05
N GLY A 26 0.26 10.22 -8.65
CA GLY A 26 -0.71 11.16 -9.22
C GLY A 26 -0.61 12.54 -8.57
N ALA A 27 -1.54 13.45 -8.94
CA ALA A 27 -1.61 14.77 -8.33
C ALA A 27 -1.78 14.68 -6.81
N GLY A 28 -0.96 15.40 -6.06
CA GLY A 28 -0.98 15.41 -4.60
C GLY A 28 -0.37 14.16 -3.95
N GLN A 29 0.24 13.28 -4.71
CA GLN A 29 0.79 12.02 -4.23
C GLN A 29 2.31 11.96 -4.38
N VAL A 30 2.93 11.09 -3.59
CA VAL A 30 4.33 10.70 -3.75
C VAL A 30 4.43 9.20 -3.88
N ARG A 31 5.42 8.73 -4.64
CA ARG A 31 5.79 7.32 -4.68
C ARG A 31 7.02 7.10 -3.81
N ILE A 32 6.94 6.12 -2.95
CA ILE A 32 8.01 5.75 -2.03
C ILE A 32 8.54 4.38 -2.42
N ARG A 33 9.86 4.27 -2.60
CA ARG A 33 10.51 2.97 -2.66
C ARG A 33 10.61 2.42 -1.25
N ILE A 34 9.85 1.39 -0.96
CA ILE A 34 9.74 0.85 0.39
C ILE A 34 10.98 0.05 0.75
N HIS A 35 11.58 0.38 1.89
CA HIS A 35 12.67 -0.37 2.51
C HIS A 35 12.20 -1.18 3.70
N ALA A 36 11.15 -0.73 4.38
CA ALA A 36 10.55 -1.43 5.51
C ALA A 36 9.07 -1.09 5.62
N ALA A 37 8.29 -2.05 6.04
CA ALA A 37 6.87 -1.89 6.34
C ALA A 37 6.55 -2.69 7.59
N THR A 38 5.51 -2.27 8.31
CA THR A 38 5.05 -2.96 9.51
C THR A 38 3.99 -4.00 9.17
N VAL A 39 3.83 -4.96 10.05
CA VAL A 39 2.70 -5.89 10.03
C VAL A 39 1.87 -5.64 11.28
N ASN A 40 0.61 -5.32 11.10
CA ASN A 40 -0.30 -4.89 12.15
C ASN A 40 -1.56 -5.77 12.21
N PRO A 41 -2.33 -5.71 13.31
CA PRO A 41 -3.62 -6.39 13.39
C PRO A 41 -4.59 -6.01 12.26
N THR A 42 -4.51 -4.79 11.74
CA THR A 42 -5.30 -4.35 10.59
C THR A 42 -5.01 -5.14 9.31
N ASP A 43 -3.79 -5.62 9.15
CA ASP A 43 -3.41 -6.46 8.01
C ASP A 43 -4.11 -7.82 8.09
N ILE A 44 -4.21 -8.37 9.30
CA ILE A 44 -4.96 -9.60 9.55
C ILE A 44 -6.45 -9.38 9.28
N MET A 45 -7.00 -8.25 9.69
CA MET A 45 -8.40 -7.89 9.44
C MET A 45 -8.69 -7.70 7.95
N THR A 46 -7.74 -7.16 7.21
CA THR A 46 -7.82 -7.08 5.74
C THR A 46 -7.86 -8.49 5.14
N ARG A 47 -6.98 -9.36 5.60
CA ARG A 47 -6.89 -10.72 5.10
C ARG A 47 -8.12 -11.58 5.45
N ASN A 48 -8.61 -11.51 6.68
CA ASN A 48 -9.67 -12.40 7.16
C ASN A 48 -11.10 -11.94 6.84
N GLY A 49 -11.26 -10.78 6.21
CA GLY A 49 -12.56 -10.26 5.82
C GLY A 49 -13.25 -9.37 6.85
N ALA A 50 -12.66 -9.11 8.01
CA ALA A 50 -13.25 -8.22 9.01
C ALA A 50 -13.43 -6.79 8.50
N ARG A 51 -12.67 -6.39 7.48
CA ARG A 51 -12.76 -5.09 6.81
C ARG A 51 -13.36 -5.16 5.41
N ALA A 52 -14.08 -6.21 5.09
CA ALA A 52 -14.61 -6.43 3.75
C ALA A 52 -15.50 -5.27 3.27
N GLU A 53 -16.27 -4.66 4.16
CA GLU A 53 -17.12 -3.52 3.80
C GLU A 53 -16.31 -2.30 3.34
N GLN A 54 -15.19 -2.03 3.97
CA GLN A 54 -14.31 -0.93 3.58
C GLN A 54 -13.55 -1.23 2.27
N GLN A 55 -13.37 -2.51 1.95
CA GLN A 55 -12.67 -2.96 0.74
C GLN A 55 -13.54 -3.00 -0.50
N LYS A 56 -14.86 -2.89 -0.36
CA LYS A 56 -15.80 -2.96 -1.50
C LYS A 56 -15.59 -1.86 -2.55
N VAL A 57 -14.86 -0.82 -2.21
CA VAL A 57 -14.63 0.32 -3.10
C VAL A 57 -13.71 -0.05 -4.26
N ASP A 58 -12.80 -0.97 -4.03
CA ASP A 58 -11.80 -1.38 -5.01
C ASP A 58 -11.91 -2.88 -5.31
N PRO A 59 -11.69 -3.28 -6.57
CA PRO A 59 -11.65 -4.70 -6.90
C PRO A 59 -10.36 -5.35 -6.39
N PRO A 60 -10.37 -6.69 -6.15
CA PRO A 60 -9.12 -7.40 -5.86
C PRO A 60 -8.14 -7.31 -7.05
N PRO A 61 -6.84 -7.49 -6.84
CA PRO A 61 -6.22 -7.94 -5.58
C PRO A 61 -6.14 -6.85 -4.53
N TYR A 62 -6.27 -7.25 -3.27
CA TYR A 62 -6.07 -6.37 -2.13
C TYR A 62 -4.63 -6.48 -1.63
N VAL A 63 -4.01 -5.35 -1.35
CA VAL A 63 -2.65 -5.29 -0.82
C VAL A 63 -2.71 -4.88 0.66
N PRO A 64 -2.39 -5.77 1.60
CA PRO A 64 -2.37 -5.41 3.01
C PRO A 64 -1.19 -4.49 3.33
N GLY A 65 -1.30 -3.77 4.43
CA GLY A 65 -0.29 -2.86 4.92
C GLY A 65 -0.77 -1.43 5.01
N MET A 66 -0.35 -0.74 6.05
CA MET A 66 -0.78 0.64 6.33
C MET A 66 0.38 1.60 6.55
N GLU A 67 1.58 1.10 6.71
CA GLU A 67 2.74 1.91 7.03
C GLU A 67 3.91 1.54 6.13
N ALA A 68 4.67 2.54 5.76
CA ALA A 68 5.84 2.36 4.91
C ALA A 68 6.97 3.28 5.35
N ALA A 69 8.19 2.84 5.20
CA ALA A 69 9.37 3.66 5.32
C ALA A 69 10.28 3.41 4.12
N GLY A 70 10.84 4.46 3.58
CA GLY A 70 11.70 4.35 2.40
C GLY A 70 12.11 5.68 1.84
N ILE A 71 12.43 5.66 0.55
CA ILE A 71 12.96 6.82 -0.17
C ILE A 71 11.93 7.28 -1.21
N VAL A 72 11.71 8.59 -1.27
CA VAL A 72 10.83 9.18 -2.28
C VAL A 72 11.48 9.04 -3.66
N GLU A 73 10.78 8.41 -4.59
CA GLU A 73 11.21 8.25 -5.99
C GLU A 73 10.49 9.16 -6.96
N GLU A 74 9.27 9.56 -6.64
CA GLU A 74 8.44 10.35 -7.53
C GLU A 74 7.54 11.28 -6.72
N VAL A 75 7.39 12.51 -7.16
CA VAL A 75 6.53 13.52 -6.54
C VAL A 75 5.55 14.02 -7.59
N GLY A 76 4.26 13.85 -7.31
CA GLY A 76 3.19 14.30 -8.19
C GLY A 76 2.96 15.82 -8.11
N GLU A 77 2.18 16.33 -9.05
CA GLU A 77 1.82 17.74 -9.09
C GLU A 77 1.05 18.16 -7.83
N GLY A 78 1.25 19.39 -7.38
CA GLY A 78 0.51 19.96 -6.25
C GLY A 78 0.99 19.52 -4.87
N VAL A 79 2.04 18.73 -4.78
CA VAL A 79 2.67 18.40 -3.49
C VAL A 79 3.44 19.61 -3.00
N SER A 80 2.96 20.23 -1.91
CA SER A 80 3.48 21.50 -1.38
C SER A 80 4.23 21.40 -0.06
N THR A 81 4.53 20.18 0.38
CA THR A 81 5.13 19.93 1.71
C THR A 81 6.66 20.07 1.75
N GLY A 82 7.30 20.40 0.63
CA GLY A 82 8.75 20.43 0.54
C GLY A 82 9.40 19.05 0.38
N ILE A 83 8.62 17.99 0.29
CA ILE A 83 9.12 16.64 0.01
C ILE A 83 9.68 16.60 -1.42
N LYS A 84 10.84 15.99 -1.57
CA LYS A 84 11.51 15.85 -2.87
C LYS A 84 12.09 14.46 -3.06
N VAL A 85 12.32 14.12 -4.30
CA VAL A 85 13.00 12.87 -4.67
C VAL A 85 14.32 12.73 -3.92
N GLY A 86 14.55 11.56 -3.35
CA GLY A 86 15.73 11.26 -2.54
C GLY A 86 15.52 11.42 -1.04
N ASP A 87 14.42 12.02 -0.60
CA ASP A 87 14.12 12.16 0.82
C ASP A 87 13.82 10.81 1.47
N SER A 88 14.37 10.61 2.68
CA SER A 88 13.98 9.48 3.54
C SER A 88 12.72 9.84 4.29
N VAL A 89 11.72 8.99 4.18
CA VAL A 89 10.39 9.25 4.76
C VAL A 89 9.81 8.01 5.42
N MET A 90 8.87 8.25 6.31
CA MET A 90 7.93 7.24 6.75
C MET A 90 6.51 7.77 6.54
N ALA A 91 5.58 6.89 6.24
CA ALA A 91 4.23 7.27 5.89
C ALA A 91 3.21 6.34 6.52
N LEU A 92 2.08 6.91 6.91
CA LEU A 92 0.85 6.16 7.07
C LEU A 92 0.19 6.14 5.70
N VAL A 93 0.11 4.96 5.11
CA VAL A 93 -0.60 4.75 3.85
C VAL A 93 -2.07 4.62 4.19
N VAL A 94 -2.83 5.70 4.00
CA VAL A 94 -4.27 5.70 4.26
C VAL A 94 -4.96 5.47 2.93
N PRO A 95 -5.31 4.24 2.62
CA PRO A 95 -6.01 3.95 1.40
C PRO A 95 -7.47 4.30 1.54
N LYS A 96 -8.00 4.82 0.50
CA LYS A 96 -9.42 4.66 0.23
C LYS A 96 -9.59 3.25 -0.34
N GLY A 97 -9.74 2.27 0.52
CA GLY A 97 -9.84 0.91 0.04
C GLY A 97 -8.67 0.05 0.49
N SER A 98 -7.91 -0.51 -0.38
CA SER A 98 -7.01 -1.61 -0.12
C SER A 98 -5.56 -1.38 -0.51
N HIS A 99 -5.11 -0.16 -0.47
CA HIS A 99 -3.71 0.07 -0.79
C HIS A 99 -2.85 -0.30 0.37
N GLY A 100 -1.94 -1.15 0.14
CA GLY A 100 -0.97 -1.49 1.11
C GLY A 100 0.37 -0.83 0.85
N ALA A 101 1.30 -1.20 1.66
CA ALA A 101 2.70 -0.98 1.43
C ALA A 101 3.26 -2.20 0.71
N TYR A 102 3.82 -2.02 -0.47
CA TYR A 102 4.52 -3.07 -1.19
C TYR A 102 5.88 -2.65 -1.71
#